data_b209acbe1c1669e43a6569260047b05a
#
_entry.id   b209acbe1c1669e43a6569260047b05a
#
_cell.length_a   1.000
_cell.length_b   1.000
_cell.length_c   1.000
_cell.angle_alpha   90.00
_cell.angle_beta   90.00
_cell.angle_gamma   90.00
#
_symmetry.space_group_name_H-M   'P 1'
#
loop_
_entity.id
_entity.type
_entity.pdbx_description
1 polymer ?
#
loop_
_entity_poly.entity_id
_entity_poly.type
_entity_poly.pdbx_seq_one_letter_code
_entity_poly.pdbx_strand_id
1 'polypeptide(L)'
;MKESVKQYFDKCKEDKIVLSGVVRLTQFHQELDTEVVMIEVDGQPVFITREELDVKPVKASLVNYVGQTITFQITGVDEEKDFVLASAKQLKEDMLDALAADLESGKVYKAKVIKILAYGAYLSIQGLSVQMLNRDFSEDYTTINDIIKEGDEIEVVFERYTPNRNLRVAAKEKYKSDSEMSFDKLQPNQVVLGVVRNVKPFGCFVCVAPNLDALCPAPANMDIREGDKVTFKITQVRPDESRVRGKILKINENA
;
A
#
# COMPACT_ATOMS: atom_id res chain seq x y z
N MET A 1 -34.21 18.28 -16.72
CA MET A 1 -33.02 18.21 -17.64
C MET A 1 -33.43 18.54 -19.07
N LYS A 2 -32.59 19.21 -19.84
CA LYS A 2 -32.83 19.45 -21.27
C LYS A 2 -32.64 18.16 -22.06
N GLU A 3 -33.49 17.90 -23.07
CA GLU A 3 -33.41 16.69 -23.90
C GLU A 3 -32.04 16.45 -24.53
N SER A 4 -31.36 17.47 -24.96
CA SER A 4 -30.00 17.37 -25.55
C SER A 4 -28.95 16.97 -24.53
N VAL A 5 -29.10 17.36 -23.25
CA VAL A 5 -28.18 17.02 -22.16
C VAL A 5 -28.41 15.58 -21.72
N LYS A 6 -29.67 15.13 -21.70
CA LYS A 6 -30.01 13.75 -21.44
C LYS A 6 -29.38 12.82 -22.47
N GLN A 7 -29.60 13.11 -23.79
CA GLN A 7 -29.02 12.31 -24.87
C GLN A 7 -27.50 12.21 -24.76
N TYR A 8 -26.84 13.29 -24.34
CA TYR A 8 -25.40 13.27 -24.07
C TYR A 8 -25.02 12.27 -22.95
N PHE A 9 -25.70 12.30 -21.81
CA PHE A 9 -25.40 11.39 -20.71
C PHE A 9 -25.81 9.95 -21.01
N ASP A 10 -26.91 9.71 -21.71
CA ASP A 10 -27.31 8.38 -22.17
C ASP A 10 -26.23 7.79 -23.09
N LYS A 11 -25.73 8.58 -24.04
CA LYS A 11 -24.61 8.18 -24.89
C LYS A 11 -23.33 7.92 -24.09
N CYS A 12 -23.01 8.78 -23.12
CA CYS A 12 -21.86 8.56 -22.24
C CYS A 12 -21.97 7.25 -21.48
N LYS A 13 -23.16 6.87 -21.04
CA LYS A 13 -23.45 5.60 -20.37
C LYS A 13 -23.30 4.42 -21.31
N GLU A 14 -23.93 4.47 -22.50
CA GLU A 14 -23.89 3.38 -23.50
C GLU A 14 -22.46 3.11 -23.99
N ASP A 15 -21.74 4.18 -24.35
CA ASP A 15 -20.38 4.11 -24.89
C ASP A 15 -19.32 3.98 -23.78
N LYS A 16 -19.72 3.89 -22.49
CA LYS A 16 -18.83 3.87 -21.31
C LYS A 16 -17.76 4.98 -21.35
N ILE A 17 -18.17 6.19 -21.74
CA ILE A 17 -17.25 7.32 -21.87
C ILE A 17 -16.73 7.70 -20.49
N VAL A 18 -15.40 7.81 -20.38
CA VAL A 18 -14.73 8.28 -19.16
C VAL A 18 -14.78 9.79 -19.11
N LEU A 19 -15.43 10.30 -18.06
CA LEU A 19 -15.51 11.73 -17.77
C LEU A 19 -14.59 12.07 -16.60
N SER A 20 -14.28 13.36 -16.48
CA SER A 20 -13.47 13.91 -15.40
C SER A 20 -14.05 15.22 -14.91
N GLY A 21 -14.08 15.42 -13.61
CA GLY A 21 -14.59 16.66 -13.04
C GLY A 21 -14.11 16.90 -11.61
N VAL A 22 -14.19 18.16 -11.18
CA VAL A 22 -13.81 18.57 -9.82
C VAL A 22 -15.01 18.40 -8.89
N VAL A 23 -14.81 17.76 -7.76
CA VAL A 23 -15.82 17.66 -6.71
C VAL A 23 -16.12 19.04 -6.14
N ARG A 24 -17.37 19.50 -6.30
CA ARG A 24 -17.83 20.82 -5.84
C ARG A 24 -18.26 20.81 -4.39
N LEU A 25 -18.98 19.76 -4.00
CA LEU A 25 -19.49 19.62 -2.63
C LEU A 25 -19.70 18.13 -2.26
N THR A 26 -19.91 17.90 -1.00
CA THR A 26 -20.37 16.62 -0.45
C THR A 26 -21.59 16.88 0.44
N GLN A 27 -22.56 15.98 0.38
CA GLN A 27 -23.80 16.07 1.18
C GLN A 27 -24.42 14.70 1.38
N PHE A 28 -25.31 14.60 2.35
CA PHE A 28 -26.23 13.46 2.43
C PHE A 28 -27.36 13.66 1.43
N HIS A 29 -27.59 12.67 0.58
CA HIS A 29 -28.64 12.69 -0.43
C HIS A 29 -29.82 11.86 0.04
N GLN A 30 -30.94 12.52 0.37
CA GLN A 30 -32.10 11.86 1.01
C GLN A 30 -32.67 10.72 0.19
N GLU A 31 -32.79 10.90 -1.13
CA GLU A 31 -33.41 9.88 -2.00
C GLU A 31 -32.50 8.68 -2.25
N LEU A 32 -31.19 8.85 -2.17
CA LEU A 32 -30.22 7.77 -2.31
C LEU A 32 -29.84 7.17 -0.95
N ASP A 33 -30.35 7.77 0.15
CA ASP A 33 -30.08 7.37 1.54
C ASP A 33 -28.58 7.17 1.84
N THR A 34 -27.75 8.00 1.25
CA THR A 34 -26.29 7.91 1.42
C THR A 34 -25.60 9.26 1.23
N GLU A 35 -24.36 9.36 1.72
CA GLU A 35 -23.49 10.47 1.41
C GLU A 35 -22.99 10.38 -0.04
N VAL A 36 -22.99 11.53 -0.72
CA VAL A 36 -22.54 11.66 -2.08
C VAL A 36 -21.51 12.78 -2.24
N VAL A 37 -20.67 12.66 -3.24
CA VAL A 37 -19.95 13.79 -3.80
C VAL A 37 -20.70 14.28 -5.05
N MET A 38 -20.68 15.58 -5.28
CA MET A 38 -21.30 16.21 -6.45
C MET A 38 -20.23 16.83 -7.32
N ILE A 39 -20.33 16.52 -8.61
CA ILE A 39 -19.53 17.07 -9.70
C ILE A 39 -20.50 17.74 -10.67
N GLU A 40 -20.12 18.87 -11.21
CA GLU A 40 -20.92 19.55 -12.22
C GLU A 40 -20.36 19.27 -13.62
N VAL A 41 -21.18 18.73 -14.49
CA VAL A 41 -20.85 18.48 -15.91
C VAL A 41 -21.91 19.13 -16.78
N ASP A 42 -21.50 20.06 -17.63
CA ASP A 42 -22.40 20.81 -18.51
C ASP A 42 -23.63 21.45 -17.81
N GLY A 43 -23.39 21.94 -16.59
CA GLY A 43 -24.43 22.57 -15.77
C GLY A 43 -25.40 21.59 -15.11
N GLN A 44 -25.14 20.27 -15.17
CA GLN A 44 -25.94 19.25 -14.53
C GLN A 44 -25.20 18.65 -13.31
N PRO A 45 -25.90 18.40 -12.20
CA PRO A 45 -25.31 17.71 -11.06
C PRO A 45 -25.16 16.21 -11.37
N VAL A 46 -23.93 15.74 -11.22
CA VAL A 46 -23.56 14.33 -11.28
C VAL A 46 -23.18 13.88 -9.88
N PHE A 47 -23.87 12.86 -9.36
CA PHE A 47 -23.64 12.32 -8.03
C PHE A 47 -22.93 11.00 -8.09
N ILE A 48 -21.92 10.86 -7.23
CA ILE A 48 -21.22 9.61 -6.97
C ILE A 48 -21.44 9.28 -5.50
N THR A 49 -22.06 8.15 -5.23
CA THR A 49 -22.30 7.70 -3.85
C THR A 49 -20.99 7.27 -3.19
N ARG A 50 -20.96 7.27 -1.86
CA ARG A 50 -19.81 6.83 -1.07
C ARG A 50 -19.28 5.45 -1.52
N GLU A 51 -20.18 4.54 -1.86
CA GLU A 51 -19.85 3.16 -2.25
C GLU A 51 -19.28 3.07 -3.67
N GLU A 52 -19.60 4.07 -4.52
CA GLU A 52 -19.17 4.13 -5.92
C GLU A 52 -17.92 5.00 -6.15
N LEU A 53 -17.30 5.53 -5.09
CA LEU A 53 -16.09 6.34 -5.17
C LEU A 53 -14.81 5.53 -5.34
N ASP A 54 -14.76 4.33 -4.75
CA ASP A 54 -13.56 3.50 -4.80
C ASP A 54 -13.91 2.01 -4.73
N VAL A 55 -12.99 1.18 -5.23
CA VAL A 55 -13.08 -0.29 -5.12
C VAL A 55 -13.15 -0.74 -3.67
N LYS A 56 -12.44 -0.04 -2.78
CA LYS A 56 -12.49 -0.27 -1.34
C LYS A 56 -13.47 0.67 -0.65
N PRO A 57 -14.18 0.19 0.38
CA PRO A 57 -15.08 1.06 1.13
C PRO A 57 -14.36 2.31 1.65
N VAL A 58 -14.86 3.48 1.27
CA VAL A 58 -14.32 4.77 1.71
C VAL A 58 -14.73 5.01 3.16
N LYS A 59 -13.79 4.84 4.10
CA LYS A 59 -14.00 5.06 5.54
C LYS A 59 -13.77 6.50 5.97
N ALA A 60 -12.99 7.24 5.19
CA ALA A 60 -12.69 8.65 5.47
C ALA A 60 -13.90 9.55 5.19
N SER A 61 -13.89 10.76 5.77
CA SER A 61 -14.90 11.77 5.46
C SER A 61 -14.83 12.16 3.98
N LEU A 62 -15.98 12.28 3.33
CA LEU A 62 -16.07 12.70 1.93
C LEU A 62 -15.64 14.17 1.72
N VAL A 63 -15.58 14.96 2.77
CA VAL A 63 -15.05 16.35 2.73
C VAL A 63 -13.64 16.38 2.11
N ASN A 64 -12.85 15.34 2.30
CA ASN A 64 -11.50 15.25 1.75
C ASN A 64 -11.47 15.19 0.21
N TYR A 65 -12.60 14.87 -0.43
CA TYR A 65 -12.71 14.84 -1.89
C TYR A 65 -13.03 16.21 -2.51
N VAL A 66 -13.53 17.15 -1.71
CA VAL A 66 -13.89 18.50 -2.21
C VAL A 66 -12.65 19.19 -2.76
N GLY A 67 -12.76 19.68 -4.00
CA GLY A 67 -11.65 20.28 -4.74
C GLY A 67 -10.75 19.27 -5.49
N GLN A 68 -10.92 17.96 -5.26
CA GLN A 68 -10.19 16.95 -6.04
C GLN A 68 -10.86 16.69 -7.38
N THR A 69 -10.04 16.37 -8.39
CA THR A 69 -10.53 15.88 -9.69
C THR A 69 -10.72 14.37 -9.62
N ILE A 70 -11.92 13.91 -9.96
CA ILE A 70 -12.27 12.50 -10.04
C ILE A 70 -12.60 12.13 -11.47
N THR A 71 -12.14 10.97 -11.91
CA THR A 71 -12.56 10.32 -13.17
C THR A 71 -13.65 9.30 -12.87
N PHE A 72 -14.66 9.24 -13.73
CA PHE A 72 -15.84 8.42 -13.51
C PHE A 72 -16.54 8.07 -14.81
N GLN A 73 -17.47 7.13 -14.75
CA GLN A 73 -18.40 6.78 -15.83
C GLN A 73 -19.84 7.00 -15.37
N ILE A 74 -20.70 7.36 -16.29
CA ILE A 74 -22.14 7.53 -16.03
C ILE A 74 -22.76 6.14 -15.86
N THR A 75 -23.52 5.97 -14.79
CA THR A 75 -24.24 4.72 -14.50
C THR A 75 -25.74 4.83 -14.61
N GLY A 76 -26.29 6.03 -14.42
CA GLY A 76 -27.73 6.27 -14.51
C GLY A 76 -28.07 7.73 -14.77
N VAL A 77 -29.25 7.93 -15.38
CA VAL A 77 -29.86 9.25 -15.57
C VAL A 77 -31.26 9.19 -15.00
N ASP A 78 -31.57 10.03 -14.01
CA ASP A 78 -32.88 10.15 -13.41
C ASP A 78 -33.53 11.43 -13.93
N GLU A 79 -34.52 11.26 -14.83
CA GLU A 79 -35.21 12.37 -15.47
C GLU A 79 -36.19 13.07 -14.55
N GLU A 80 -36.88 12.30 -13.71
CA GLU A 80 -37.92 12.84 -12.83
C GLU A 80 -37.29 13.74 -11.77
N LYS A 81 -36.09 13.40 -11.34
CA LYS A 81 -35.37 14.08 -10.26
C LYS A 81 -34.26 15.01 -10.72
N ASP A 82 -34.04 15.09 -12.03
CA ASP A 82 -33.08 15.99 -12.69
C ASP A 82 -31.64 15.84 -12.21
N PHE A 83 -31.16 14.59 -11.99
CA PHE A 83 -29.78 14.32 -11.66
C PHE A 83 -29.22 13.09 -12.38
N VAL A 84 -27.89 12.99 -12.39
CA VAL A 84 -27.13 11.92 -13.04
C VAL A 84 -26.32 11.17 -12.01
N LEU A 85 -26.32 9.85 -12.11
CA LEU A 85 -25.50 8.95 -11.27
C LEU A 85 -24.26 8.53 -12.01
N ALA A 86 -23.16 8.45 -11.29
CA ALA A 86 -21.88 8.01 -11.83
C ALA A 86 -21.13 7.11 -10.84
N SER A 87 -20.18 6.37 -11.37
CA SER A 87 -19.28 5.50 -10.60
C SER A 87 -17.82 5.75 -11.00
N ALA A 88 -16.98 5.99 -10.01
CA ALA A 88 -15.54 5.95 -10.15
C ALA A 88 -15.00 4.54 -9.86
N LYS A 89 -15.74 3.75 -9.07
CA LYS A 89 -15.39 2.39 -8.67
C LYS A 89 -15.32 1.46 -9.89
N GLN A 90 -16.36 1.42 -10.72
CA GLN A 90 -16.40 0.55 -11.89
C GLN A 90 -15.24 0.81 -12.85
N LEU A 91 -14.96 2.09 -13.11
CA LEU A 91 -13.80 2.47 -13.92
C LEU A 91 -12.48 1.96 -13.32
N LYS A 92 -12.30 2.10 -11.99
CA LYS A 92 -11.11 1.61 -11.31
C LYS A 92 -11.02 0.09 -11.31
N GLU A 93 -12.14 -0.62 -11.22
CA GLU A 93 -12.20 -2.10 -11.32
C GLU A 93 -11.76 -2.56 -12.72
N ASP A 94 -12.34 -1.98 -13.77
CA ASP A 94 -11.95 -2.29 -15.16
C ASP A 94 -10.46 -2.01 -15.43
N MET A 95 -9.96 -0.87 -14.93
CA MET A 95 -8.53 -0.52 -15.01
C MET A 95 -7.65 -1.48 -14.21
N LEU A 96 -8.12 -1.94 -13.06
CA LEU A 96 -7.37 -2.89 -12.23
C LEU A 96 -7.28 -4.26 -12.89
N ASP A 97 -8.37 -4.73 -13.49
CA ASP A 97 -8.40 -6.00 -14.22
C ASP A 97 -7.50 -5.95 -15.46
N ALA A 98 -7.52 -4.83 -16.20
CA ALA A 98 -6.62 -4.62 -17.34
C ALA A 98 -5.14 -4.57 -16.89
N LEU A 99 -4.84 -3.84 -15.83
CA LEU A 99 -3.48 -3.77 -15.27
C LEU A 99 -2.99 -5.14 -14.80
N ALA A 100 -3.87 -5.93 -14.21
CA ALA A 100 -3.53 -7.27 -13.77
C ALA A 100 -3.21 -8.20 -14.93
N ALA A 101 -4.04 -8.22 -15.96
CA ALA A 101 -3.80 -9.01 -17.17
C ALA A 101 -2.45 -8.64 -17.82
N ASP A 102 -2.14 -7.34 -17.88
CA ASP A 102 -0.86 -6.84 -18.38
C ASP A 102 0.32 -7.34 -17.52
N LEU A 103 0.20 -7.24 -16.19
CA LEU A 103 1.24 -7.71 -15.27
C LEU A 103 1.40 -9.23 -15.31
N GLU A 104 0.29 -10.00 -15.39
CA GLU A 104 0.32 -11.47 -15.54
C GLU A 104 0.99 -11.90 -16.84
N SER A 105 0.90 -11.09 -17.90
CA SER A 105 1.65 -11.32 -19.15
C SER A 105 3.15 -11.07 -19.02
N GLY A 106 3.64 -10.65 -17.86
CA GLY A 106 5.05 -10.35 -17.58
C GLY A 106 5.45 -8.90 -17.88
N LYS A 107 4.51 -8.02 -18.14
CA LYS A 107 4.79 -6.60 -18.37
C LYS A 107 5.28 -5.94 -17.07
N VAL A 108 6.33 -5.15 -17.18
CA VAL A 108 6.93 -4.38 -16.09
C VAL A 108 6.32 -2.98 -16.06
N TYR A 109 5.98 -2.51 -14.88
CA TYR A 109 5.48 -1.17 -14.66
C TYR A 109 6.35 -0.38 -13.70
N LYS A 110 6.44 0.93 -13.91
CA LYS A 110 6.96 1.86 -12.92
C LYS A 110 5.85 2.21 -11.94
N ALA A 111 6.08 1.96 -10.67
CA ALA A 111 5.16 2.25 -9.59
C ALA A 111 5.75 3.33 -8.68
N LYS A 112 4.95 4.36 -8.36
CA LYS A 112 5.33 5.41 -7.42
C LYS A 112 4.98 4.98 -6.00
N VAL A 113 5.92 5.12 -5.08
CA VAL A 113 5.73 4.84 -3.66
C VAL A 113 4.86 5.94 -3.03
N ILE A 114 3.68 5.58 -2.56
CA ILE A 114 2.72 6.51 -1.95
C ILE A 114 2.87 6.55 -0.43
N LYS A 115 3.00 5.37 0.19
CA LYS A 115 3.12 5.26 1.63
C LYS A 115 3.89 4.01 2.03
N ILE A 116 4.84 4.19 2.94
CA ILE A 116 5.62 3.08 3.51
C ILE A 116 5.06 2.71 4.89
N LEU A 117 4.94 1.41 5.14
CA LEU A 117 4.47 0.81 6.37
C LEU A 117 5.49 -0.22 6.86
N ALA A 118 5.40 -0.61 8.13
CA ALA A 118 6.34 -1.58 8.71
C ALA A 118 6.41 -2.93 7.95
N TYR A 119 5.32 -3.35 7.30
CA TYR A 119 5.24 -4.63 6.59
C TYR A 119 5.41 -4.53 5.07
N GLY A 120 5.49 -3.32 4.51
CA GLY A 120 5.55 -3.10 3.06
C GLY A 120 5.19 -1.67 2.66
N ALA A 121 4.76 -1.49 1.42
CA ALA A 121 4.37 -0.19 0.89
C ALA A 121 3.10 -0.25 0.04
N TYR A 122 2.37 0.85 0.01
CA TYR A 122 1.38 1.15 -1.00
C TYR A 122 2.04 1.92 -2.14
N LEU A 123 1.83 1.43 -3.34
CA LEU A 123 2.36 1.99 -4.58
C LEU A 123 1.21 2.42 -5.48
N SER A 124 1.47 3.34 -6.38
CA SER A 124 0.52 3.74 -7.43
C SER A 124 1.07 3.39 -8.80
N ILE A 125 0.27 2.68 -9.59
CA ILE A 125 0.50 2.42 -11.01
C ILE A 125 -0.67 3.05 -11.77
N GLN A 126 -0.40 4.06 -12.58
CA GLN A 126 -1.43 4.77 -13.36
C GLN A 126 -2.63 5.26 -12.51
N GLY A 127 -2.37 5.67 -11.27
CA GLY A 127 -3.42 6.10 -10.34
C GLY A 127 -4.10 4.98 -9.54
N LEU A 128 -3.85 3.71 -9.87
CA LEU A 128 -4.36 2.56 -9.13
C LEU A 128 -3.45 2.22 -7.95
N SER A 129 -4.06 1.91 -6.81
CA SER A 129 -3.33 1.51 -5.61
C SER A 129 -3.02 0.02 -5.62
N VAL A 130 -1.72 -0.32 -5.59
CA VAL A 130 -1.22 -1.69 -5.47
C VAL A 130 -0.38 -1.82 -4.21
N GLN A 131 -0.13 -3.05 -3.76
CA GLN A 131 0.62 -3.31 -2.53
C GLN A 131 1.86 -4.16 -2.81
N MET A 132 2.98 -3.78 -2.19
CA MET A 132 4.21 -4.58 -2.13
C MET A 132 4.59 -4.85 -0.69
N LEU A 133 4.91 -6.09 -0.34
CA LEU A 133 5.44 -6.43 0.98
C LEU A 133 6.96 -6.35 0.97
N ASN A 134 7.57 -6.22 2.17
CA ASN A 134 9.02 -6.21 2.29
C ASN A 134 9.69 -7.46 1.68
N ARG A 135 9.08 -8.65 1.83
CA ARG A 135 9.57 -9.90 1.23
C ARG A 135 9.48 -9.95 -0.30
N ASP A 136 8.61 -9.14 -0.89
CA ASP A 136 8.43 -9.04 -2.34
C ASP A 136 9.37 -7.98 -2.94
N PHE A 137 9.96 -7.15 -2.07
CA PHE A 137 10.95 -6.14 -2.39
C PHE A 137 12.39 -6.65 -2.30
N SER A 138 12.72 -7.41 -1.25
CA SER A 138 14.09 -7.83 -0.94
C SER A 138 14.19 -9.35 -0.82
N GLU A 139 15.34 -9.92 -1.19
CA GLU A 139 15.66 -11.33 -0.94
C GLU A 139 16.15 -11.56 0.49
N ASP A 140 16.49 -10.49 1.16
CA ASP A 140 16.99 -10.47 2.52
C ASP A 140 16.00 -9.78 3.49
N TYR A 141 16.42 -9.50 4.72
CA TYR A 141 15.57 -8.84 5.71
C TYR A 141 15.54 -7.29 5.58
N THR A 142 16.11 -6.74 4.50
CA THR A 142 16.05 -5.30 4.24
C THR A 142 14.62 -4.89 3.95
N THR A 143 14.12 -3.89 4.66
CA THR A 143 12.77 -3.39 4.44
C THR A 143 12.76 -2.30 3.38
N ILE A 144 11.59 -2.08 2.77
CA ILE A 144 11.42 -0.99 1.80
C ILE A 144 11.86 0.35 2.41
N ASN A 145 11.54 0.58 3.69
CA ASN A 145 11.87 1.82 4.39
C ASN A 145 13.38 2.07 4.58
N ASP A 146 14.19 1.01 4.53
CA ASP A 146 15.65 1.14 4.67
C ASP A 146 16.30 1.73 3.42
N ILE A 147 15.66 1.55 2.25
CA ILE A 147 16.25 1.85 0.93
C ILE A 147 15.48 2.91 0.17
N ILE A 148 14.15 2.89 0.24
CA ILE A 148 13.25 3.68 -0.60
C ILE A 148 12.49 4.69 0.26
N LYS A 149 12.16 5.84 -0.32
CA LYS A 149 11.36 6.90 0.30
C LYS A 149 10.01 7.04 -0.37
N GLU A 150 9.06 7.63 0.35
CA GLU A 150 7.79 8.04 -0.24
C GLU A 150 8.04 9.06 -1.37
N GLY A 151 7.42 8.81 -2.52
CA GLY A 151 7.61 9.58 -3.74
C GLY A 151 8.54 8.96 -4.78
N ASP A 152 9.40 8.02 -4.38
CA ASP A 152 10.31 7.32 -5.29
C ASP A 152 9.53 6.40 -6.26
N GLU A 153 10.18 6.05 -7.37
CA GLU A 153 9.66 5.10 -8.36
C GLU A 153 10.44 3.79 -8.31
N ILE A 154 9.72 2.68 -8.45
CA ILE A 154 10.28 1.33 -8.51
C ILE A 154 9.67 0.53 -9.66
N GLU A 155 10.47 -0.25 -10.38
CA GLU A 155 9.99 -1.21 -11.36
C GLU A 155 9.42 -2.44 -10.68
N VAL A 156 8.17 -2.78 -11.04
CA VAL A 156 7.43 -3.85 -10.42
C VAL A 156 6.88 -4.82 -11.45
N VAL A 157 6.71 -6.07 -11.00
CA VAL A 157 6.12 -7.18 -11.72
C VAL A 157 4.96 -7.77 -10.93
N PHE A 158 4.16 -8.58 -11.58
CA PHE A 158 3.06 -9.31 -10.94
C PHE A 158 3.59 -10.26 -9.84
N GLU A 159 2.92 -10.27 -8.71
CA GLU A 159 3.14 -11.27 -7.67
C GLU A 159 1.90 -12.16 -7.50
N ARG A 160 0.76 -11.56 -7.18
CA ARG A 160 -0.52 -12.28 -7.04
C ARG A 160 -1.70 -11.35 -6.79
N TYR A 161 -2.91 -11.90 -6.96
CA TYR A 161 -4.12 -11.37 -6.37
C TYR A 161 -4.35 -11.90 -4.96
N THR A 162 -4.84 -11.05 -4.08
CA THR A 162 -5.35 -11.50 -2.79
C THR A 162 -6.85 -11.81 -2.89
N PRO A 163 -7.42 -12.61 -1.95
CA PRO A 163 -8.86 -12.90 -1.93
C PRO A 163 -9.75 -11.64 -1.92
N ASN A 164 -9.24 -10.53 -1.38
CA ASN A 164 -9.94 -9.25 -1.32
C ASN A 164 -9.68 -8.36 -2.56
N ARG A 165 -9.35 -8.96 -3.70
CA ARG A 165 -9.04 -8.24 -4.96
C ARG A 165 -7.95 -7.17 -4.86
N ASN A 166 -7.03 -7.29 -3.89
CA ASN A 166 -5.86 -6.43 -3.85
C ASN A 166 -4.78 -6.99 -4.77
N LEU A 167 -4.36 -6.20 -5.73
CA LEU A 167 -3.23 -6.52 -6.59
C LEU A 167 -1.93 -6.37 -5.78
N ARG A 168 -1.14 -7.45 -5.71
CA ARG A 168 0.20 -7.44 -5.14
C ARG A 168 1.23 -7.53 -6.24
N VAL A 169 2.25 -6.70 -6.07
CA VAL A 169 3.40 -6.63 -6.97
C VAL A 169 4.69 -6.92 -6.20
N ALA A 170 5.70 -7.39 -6.90
CA ALA A 170 7.05 -7.57 -6.40
C ALA A 170 7.99 -6.61 -7.14
N ALA A 171 9.13 -6.28 -6.55
CA ALA A 171 10.19 -5.60 -7.26
C ALA A 171 10.67 -6.49 -8.43
N LYS A 172 10.86 -5.90 -9.61
CA LYS A 172 11.40 -6.61 -10.78
C LYS A 172 12.75 -7.23 -10.47
N GLU A 173 13.61 -6.45 -9.85
CA GLU A 173 14.88 -6.91 -9.30
C GLU A 173 14.78 -6.77 -7.79
N LYS A 174 14.77 -7.91 -7.09
CA LYS A 174 14.74 -7.89 -5.64
C LYS A 174 16.04 -7.33 -5.11
N TYR A 175 15.91 -6.41 -4.18
CA TYR A 175 17.06 -5.82 -3.51
C TYR A 175 17.88 -6.90 -2.79
N LYS A 176 19.17 -6.83 -2.97
CA LYS A 176 20.17 -7.55 -2.19
C LYS A 176 21.12 -6.55 -1.60
N SER A 177 21.33 -6.61 -0.31
CA SER A 177 22.36 -5.79 0.33
C SER A 177 23.73 -6.29 -0.13
N ASP A 178 24.58 -5.38 -0.60
CA ASP A 178 25.99 -5.66 -0.93
C ASP A 178 26.83 -5.99 0.31
N SER A 179 26.26 -5.84 1.49
CA SER A 179 26.93 -6.18 2.73
C SER A 179 26.87 -7.70 2.95
N GLU A 180 27.80 -8.42 2.36
CA GLU A 180 28.23 -9.72 2.88
C GLU A 180 28.78 -9.57 4.31
N MET A 181 27.89 -9.31 5.27
CA MET A 181 28.20 -9.70 6.64
C MET A 181 27.95 -11.20 6.72
N SER A 182 28.92 -11.92 6.21
CA SER A 182 28.96 -13.36 6.34
C SER A 182 29.02 -13.73 7.83
N PHE A 183 28.36 -14.83 8.19
CA PHE A 183 28.49 -15.45 9.51
C PHE A 183 29.94 -15.54 9.97
N ASP A 184 30.90 -15.59 9.02
CA ASP A 184 32.33 -15.67 9.23
C ASP A 184 32.95 -14.44 9.94
N LYS A 185 32.28 -13.28 9.89
CA LYS A 185 32.69 -12.07 10.60
C LYS A 185 32.15 -11.98 12.02
N LEU A 186 31.22 -12.85 12.40
CA LEU A 186 30.63 -12.88 13.72
C LEU A 186 31.27 -13.93 14.60
N GLN A 187 31.65 -13.52 15.80
CA GLN A 187 32.29 -14.41 16.77
C GLN A 187 31.52 -14.50 18.08
N PRO A 188 31.47 -15.66 18.74
CA PRO A 188 30.96 -15.76 20.09
C PRO A 188 31.67 -14.75 21.02
N ASN A 189 30.89 -14.19 21.96
CA ASN A 189 31.29 -13.12 22.89
C ASN A 189 31.47 -11.72 22.27
N GLN A 190 31.30 -11.54 20.98
CA GLN A 190 31.28 -10.23 20.35
C GLN A 190 30.05 -9.44 20.82
N VAL A 191 30.24 -8.14 21.04
CA VAL A 191 29.16 -7.21 21.39
C VAL A 191 28.93 -6.29 20.22
N VAL A 192 27.70 -6.25 19.74
CA VAL A 192 27.31 -5.47 18.56
C VAL A 192 26.11 -4.58 18.89
N LEU A 193 25.92 -3.55 18.11
CA LEU A 193 24.67 -2.80 18.09
C LEU A 193 23.63 -3.61 17.29
N GLY A 194 22.42 -3.74 17.82
CA GLY A 194 21.32 -4.39 17.12
C GLY A 194 20.06 -3.55 17.17
N VAL A 195 19.11 -3.89 16.33
CA VAL A 195 17.76 -3.32 16.32
C VAL A 195 16.75 -4.44 16.50
N VAL A 196 15.85 -4.29 17.47
CA VAL A 196 14.79 -5.28 17.73
C VAL A 196 13.80 -5.25 16.57
N ARG A 197 13.71 -6.37 15.83
CA ARG A 197 12.78 -6.48 14.70
C ARG A 197 11.42 -7.03 15.10
N ASN A 198 11.43 -7.98 16.04
CA ASN A 198 10.19 -8.63 16.45
C ASN A 198 10.30 -9.15 17.87
N VAL A 199 9.22 -9.02 18.63
CA VAL A 199 9.09 -9.55 19.99
C VAL A 199 8.01 -10.63 20.01
N LYS A 200 8.40 -11.84 20.42
CA LYS A 200 7.51 -13.01 20.53
C LYS A 200 7.52 -13.55 21.97
N PRO A 201 6.52 -14.33 22.37
CA PRO A 201 6.47 -14.91 23.72
C PRO A 201 7.68 -15.78 24.07
N PHE A 202 8.35 -16.36 23.06
CA PHE A 202 9.52 -17.23 23.23
C PHE A 202 10.86 -16.50 23.07
N GLY A 203 10.88 -15.23 22.69
CA GLY A 203 12.11 -14.46 22.53
C GLY A 203 12.01 -13.31 21.55
N CYS A 204 13.09 -12.55 21.43
CA CYS A 204 13.20 -11.40 20.53
C CYS A 204 14.12 -11.73 19.35
N PHE A 205 13.75 -11.23 18.17
CA PHE A 205 14.61 -11.21 17.00
C PHE A 205 15.30 -9.85 16.93
N VAL A 206 16.61 -9.85 16.92
CA VAL A 206 17.44 -8.65 16.88
C VAL A 206 18.29 -8.68 15.63
N CYS A 207 18.11 -7.70 14.77
CA CYS A 207 18.97 -7.47 13.63
C CYS A 207 20.35 -7.02 14.11
N VAL A 208 21.34 -7.86 13.96
CA VAL A 208 22.74 -7.61 14.41
C VAL A 208 23.64 -7.22 13.24
N ALA A 209 23.19 -7.45 12.03
CA ALA A 209 23.85 -7.08 10.81
C ALA A 209 22.81 -7.00 9.68
N PRO A 210 23.07 -6.33 8.57
CA PRO A 210 22.23 -6.45 7.37
C PRO A 210 21.99 -7.94 7.09
N ASN A 211 20.72 -8.33 6.92
CA ASN A 211 20.29 -9.69 6.59
C ASN A 211 20.53 -10.76 7.69
N LEU A 212 20.86 -10.34 8.90
CA LEU A 212 21.17 -11.30 9.96
C LEU A 212 20.42 -10.97 11.26
N ASP A 213 19.42 -11.78 11.55
CA ASP A 213 18.68 -11.71 12.80
C ASP A 213 19.22 -12.75 13.80
N ALA A 214 19.50 -12.27 15.00
CA ALA A 214 19.86 -13.11 16.13
C ALA A 214 18.64 -13.33 17.02
N LEU A 215 18.42 -14.58 17.44
CA LEU A 215 17.41 -14.92 18.42
C LEU A 215 17.99 -14.80 19.83
N CYS A 216 17.29 -14.11 20.71
CA CYS A 216 17.58 -14.11 22.13
C CYS A 216 16.31 -14.39 22.98
N PRO A 217 16.44 -14.98 24.17
CA PRO A 217 15.35 -15.02 25.14
C PRO A 217 14.87 -13.59 25.45
N ALA A 218 13.58 -13.42 25.65
CA ALA A 218 13.04 -12.14 26.11
C ALA A 218 13.60 -11.87 27.53
N PRO A 219 14.31 -10.73 27.75
CA PRO A 219 14.83 -10.42 29.08
C PRO A 219 13.67 -10.10 30.03
N ALA A 220 13.64 -10.77 31.19
CA ALA A 220 12.57 -10.60 32.16
C ALA A 220 12.49 -9.19 32.78
N ASN A 221 13.58 -8.42 32.71
CA ASN A 221 13.72 -7.15 33.41
C ASN A 221 13.79 -5.92 32.46
N MET A 222 13.43 -6.09 31.19
CA MET A 222 13.47 -5.02 30.19
C MET A 222 12.17 -4.98 29.40
N ASP A 223 11.55 -3.80 29.31
CA ASP A 223 10.40 -3.54 28.42
C ASP A 223 10.93 -3.30 27.00
N ILE A 224 11.05 -4.36 26.21
CA ILE A 224 11.63 -4.32 24.87
C ILE A 224 10.50 -4.20 23.84
N ARG A 225 10.68 -3.28 22.88
CA ARG A 225 9.73 -3.02 21.80
C ARG A 225 10.40 -3.18 20.44
N GLU A 226 9.58 -3.43 19.43
CA GLU A 226 10.04 -3.42 18.04
C GLU A 226 10.56 -2.03 17.68
N GLY A 227 11.74 -1.99 17.05
CA GLY A 227 12.44 -0.75 16.72
C GLY A 227 13.50 -0.30 17.73
N ASP A 228 13.52 -0.88 18.93
CA ASP A 228 14.51 -0.49 19.95
C ASP A 228 15.94 -0.80 19.49
N LYS A 229 16.84 0.17 19.67
CA LYS A 229 18.28 -0.04 19.49
C LYS A 229 18.85 -0.67 20.76
N VAL A 230 19.53 -1.77 20.60
CA VAL A 230 20.04 -2.55 21.74
C VAL A 230 21.52 -2.89 21.61
N THR A 231 22.22 -2.95 22.73
CA THR A 231 23.53 -3.56 22.81
C THR A 231 23.36 -5.07 22.95
N PHE A 232 23.83 -5.82 21.97
CA PHE A 232 23.60 -7.26 21.86
C PHE A 232 24.92 -8.03 21.95
N LYS A 233 24.96 -9.04 22.83
CA LYS A 233 26.10 -9.95 22.95
C LYS A 233 25.80 -11.26 22.24
N ILE A 234 26.60 -11.59 21.23
CA ILE A 234 26.54 -12.87 20.52
C ILE A 234 27.04 -13.99 21.47
N THR A 235 26.25 -15.03 21.64
CA THR A 235 26.63 -16.19 22.42
C THR A 235 26.97 -17.40 21.55
N GLN A 236 26.33 -17.53 20.40
CA GLN A 236 26.52 -18.66 19.50
C GLN A 236 26.30 -18.20 18.03
N VAL A 237 27.16 -18.69 17.15
CA VAL A 237 27.02 -18.56 15.70
C VAL A 237 27.03 -19.95 15.10
N ARG A 238 26.02 -20.27 14.28
CA ARG A 238 25.86 -21.53 13.54
C ARG A 238 25.66 -21.24 12.08
N PRO A 239 26.70 -21.10 11.29
CA PRO A 239 26.60 -20.78 9.86
C PRO A 239 25.80 -21.83 9.09
N ASP A 240 25.98 -23.12 9.40
CA ASP A 240 25.30 -24.25 8.73
C ASP A 240 23.77 -24.21 8.88
N GLU A 241 23.27 -23.63 9.99
CA GLU A 241 21.85 -23.47 10.24
C GLU A 241 21.34 -22.05 9.94
N SER A 242 22.21 -21.16 9.44
CA SER A 242 21.94 -19.71 9.28
C SER A 242 21.38 -19.08 10.55
N ARG A 243 21.94 -19.45 11.73
CA ARG A 243 21.43 -19.05 13.05
C ARG A 243 22.49 -18.35 13.89
N VAL A 244 22.09 -17.21 14.46
CA VAL A 244 22.83 -16.51 15.50
C VAL A 244 21.99 -16.46 16.77
N ARG A 245 22.60 -16.70 17.90
CA ARG A 245 21.95 -16.54 19.21
C ARG A 245 22.77 -15.60 20.09
N GLY A 246 22.07 -14.91 20.96
CA GLY A 246 22.73 -14.01 21.90
C GLY A 246 21.81 -13.53 23.01
N LYS A 247 22.22 -12.47 23.65
CA LYS A 247 21.44 -11.80 24.69
C LYS A 247 21.55 -10.28 24.57
N ILE A 248 20.44 -9.61 24.84
CA ILE A 248 20.40 -8.16 24.99
C ILE A 248 21.04 -7.79 26.32
N LEU A 249 22.01 -6.87 26.29
CA LEU A 249 22.69 -6.38 27.48
C LEU A 249 22.01 -5.12 28.03
N LYS A 250 21.59 -4.23 27.13
CA LYS A 250 20.88 -2.99 27.47
C LYS A 250 20.10 -2.46 26.25
N ILE A 251 19.06 -1.69 26.51
CA ILE A 251 18.39 -0.86 25.52
C ILE A 251 19.18 0.45 25.44
N ASN A 252 19.51 0.89 24.23
CA ASN A 252 20.15 2.17 24.02
C ASN A 252 19.01 3.19 23.79
N GLU A 253 18.79 4.09 24.72
CA GLU A 253 17.87 5.22 24.54
C GLU A 253 18.34 6.04 23.32
N ASN A 254 17.40 6.47 22.48
CA ASN A 254 17.71 7.33 21.35
C ASN A 254 18.30 8.64 21.87
N ALA A 255 19.57 8.88 21.56
CA ALA A 255 20.18 10.21 21.67
C ALA A 255 19.68 11.09 20.51
#